data_7a170744d3509a4006c98c24ecbbb004
#
_entry.id   7a170744d3509a4006c98c24ecbbb004
#
_cell.length_a   1.000
_cell.length_b   1.000
_cell.length_c   1.000
_cell.angle_alpha   90.00
_cell.angle_beta   90.00
_cell.angle_gamma   90.00
#
_symmetry.space_group_name_H-M   'P 1'
#
loop_
_entity.id
_entity.type
_entity.pdbx_description
1 polymer ?
#
loop_
_entity_poly.entity_id
_entity_poly.type
_entity_poly.pdbx_seq_one_letter_code
_entity_poly.pdbx_strand_id
1 'polypeptide(L)'
;MSTETQNWKAINVHLAGRVYPITVLEEQEEAIRAVAKDINERVAQFQLQYGSQKDKQDCIVMAILGWSLEWITQYKRSEIVETPTVSSEQFDALHALLDQALQR
;
A
#
# COMPACT_ATOMS: atom_id res chain seq x y z
N MET A 1 19.04 -4.44 -23.47
CA MET A 1 17.78 -4.97 -22.94
C MET A 1 17.38 -4.25 -21.68
N SER A 2 16.17 -3.78 -21.66
CA SER A 2 15.72 -3.00 -20.51
C SER A 2 15.69 -3.82 -19.24
N THR A 3 15.41 -5.10 -19.34
CA THR A 3 15.34 -5.96 -18.17
C THR A 3 16.69 -6.11 -17.50
N GLU A 4 17.76 -5.93 -18.27
CA GLU A 4 19.10 -6.07 -17.72
C GLU A 4 19.52 -4.87 -16.91
N THR A 5 18.84 -3.74 -17.10
CA THR A 5 19.18 -2.52 -16.38
C THR A 5 18.37 -2.31 -15.14
N GLN A 6 17.39 -3.17 -14.88
CA GLN A 6 16.58 -3.05 -13.67
C GLN A 6 17.36 -3.60 -12.50
N ASN A 7 17.46 -2.78 -11.48
CA ASN A 7 18.20 -3.14 -10.28
C ASN A 7 17.24 -3.54 -9.17
N TRP A 8 17.21 -4.83 -8.89
CA TRP A 8 16.41 -5.33 -7.77
C TRP A 8 17.19 -5.21 -6.50
N LYS A 9 16.52 -4.82 -5.45
CA LYS A 9 17.14 -4.55 -4.18
C LYS A 9 16.33 -5.17 -3.06
N ALA A 10 17.01 -5.85 -2.16
CA ALA A 10 16.37 -6.41 -0.99
C ALA A 10 16.40 -5.38 0.12
N ILE A 11 15.25 -5.07 0.69
CA ILE A 11 15.15 -4.09 1.75
C ILE A 11 14.27 -4.64 2.87
N ASN A 12 14.42 -4.06 4.04
CA ASN A 12 13.58 -4.37 5.18
C ASN A 12 12.64 -3.21 5.42
N VAL A 13 11.34 -3.52 5.47
CA VAL A 13 10.33 -2.51 5.66
C VAL A 13 9.62 -2.76 6.98
N HIS A 14 9.50 -1.72 7.78
CA HIS A 14 8.81 -1.79 9.07
C HIS A 14 7.36 -1.47 8.87
N LEU A 15 6.49 -2.42 9.21
CA LEU A 15 5.05 -2.23 9.11
C LEU A 15 4.39 -2.76 10.35
N ALA A 16 3.68 -1.89 11.05
CA ALA A 16 2.87 -2.26 12.21
C ALA A 16 3.68 -3.03 13.26
N GLY A 17 4.92 -2.59 13.48
CA GLY A 17 5.74 -3.18 14.50
C GLY A 17 6.53 -4.40 14.09
N ARG A 18 6.45 -4.79 12.83
CA ARG A 18 7.20 -5.93 12.33
C ARG A 18 8.07 -5.53 11.17
N VAL A 19 9.11 -6.31 10.95
CA VAL A 19 10.05 -6.08 9.85
C VAL A 19 9.77 -7.11 8.76
N TYR A 20 9.59 -6.64 7.53
CA TYR A 20 9.32 -7.50 6.40
C TYR A 20 10.42 -7.35 5.38
N PRO A 21 11.12 -8.43 5.05
CA PRO A 21 12.10 -8.38 3.96
C PRO A 21 11.36 -8.48 2.63
N ILE A 22 11.58 -7.51 1.76
CA ILE A 22 10.95 -7.51 0.45
C ILE A 22 12.01 -7.15 -0.59
N THR A 23 11.73 -7.53 -1.83
CA THR A 23 12.60 -7.21 -2.94
C THR A 23 11.83 -6.27 -3.87
N VAL A 24 12.41 -5.11 -4.13
CA VAL A 24 11.79 -4.09 -4.95
C VAL A 24 12.80 -3.58 -5.94
N LEU A 25 12.32 -2.86 -6.94
CA LEU A 25 13.22 -2.13 -7.81
C LEU A 25 13.84 -0.98 -7.02
N GLU A 26 15.10 -0.70 -7.31
CA GLU A 26 15.81 0.34 -6.59
C GLU A 26 15.06 1.66 -6.66
N GLU A 27 14.47 1.94 -7.80
CA GLU A 27 13.74 3.19 -7.96
C GLU A 27 12.44 3.24 -7.17
N GLN A 28 11.97 2.08 -6.69
CA GLN A 28 10.73 2.01 -5.92
C GLN A 28 10.96 2.10 -4.43
N GLU A 29 12.20 2.04 -3.98
CA GLU A 29 12.47 1.94 -2.56
C GLU A 29 11.93 3.13 -1.79
N GLU A 30 12.16 4.33 -2.31
CA GLU A 30 11.71 5.52 -1.61
C GLU A 30 10.19 5.56 -1.51
N ALA A 31 9.49 5.18 -2.59
CA ALA A 31 8.04 5.17 -2.58
C ALA A 31 7.50 4.15 -1.59
N ILE A 32 8.11 2.97 -1.56
CA ILE A 32 7.67 1.92 -0.64
C ILE A 32 7.84 2.36 0.81
N ARG A 33 8.96 3.01 1.12
CA ARG A 33 9.18 3.46 2.49
C ARG A 33 8.23 4.58 2.87
N ALA A 34 7.87 5.44 1.92
CA ALA A 34 6.90 6.50 2.18
C ALA A 34 5.51 5.91 2.46
N VAL A 35 5.12 4.90 1.70
CA VAL A 35 3.83 4.24 1.92
C VAL A 35 3.82 3.56 3.29
N ALA A 36 4.91 2.88 3.64
CA ALA A 36 4.99 2.21 4.92
C ALA A 36 4.88 3.19 6.06
N LYS A 37 5.52 4.34 5.93
CA LYS A 37 5.44 5.36 6.97
C LYS A 37 4.02 5.86 7.13
N ASP A 38 3.34 6.11 6.02
CA ASP A 38 1.96 6.59 6.07
C ASP A 38 1.05 5.56 6.73
N ILE A 39 1.20 4.30 6.36
CA ILE A 39 0.38 3.25 6.94
C ILE A 39 0.66 3.13 8.44
N ASN A 40 1.93 3.19 8.84
CA ASN A 40 2.28 3.10 10.25
C ASN A 40 1.65 4.22 11.05
N GLU A 41 1.62 5.42 10.51
CA GLU A 41 1.01 6.55 11.19
C GLU A 41 -0.48 6.34 11.34
N ARG A 42 -1.13 5.80 10.32
CA ARG A 42 -2.56 5.52 10.40
C ARG A 42 -2.87 4.43 11.42
N VAL A 43 -2.03 3.39 11.46
CA VAL A 43 -2.21 2.34 12.46
C VAL A 43 -2.10 2.92 13.85
N ALA A 44 -1.10 3.77 14.08
CA ALA A 44 -0.92 4.36 15.40
C ALA A 44 -2.12 5.21 15.79
N GLN A 45 -2.67 5.97 14.86
CA GLN A 45 -3.85 6.79 15.15
C GLN A 45 -5.05 5.93 15.51
N PHE A 46 -5.27 4.84 14.77
CA PHE A 46 -6.38 3.96 15.07
C PHE A 46 -6.18 3.26 16.42
N GLN A 47 -4.94 2.92 16.76
CA GLN A 47 -4.68 2.32 18.05
C GLN A 47 -4.96 3.29 19.19
N LEU A 48 -4.63 4.55 19.01
CA LEU A 48 -4.93 5.56 20.02
C LEU A 48 -6.45 5.74 20.17
N GLN A 49 -7.17 5.68 19.08
CA GLN A 49 -8.60 5.97 19.09
C GLN A 49 -9.42 4.77 19.49
N TYR A 50 -9.04 3.56 19.06
CA TYR A 50 -9.84 2.37 19.23
C TYR A 50 -9.09 1.25 19.92
N GLY A 51 -7.93 1.50 20.50
CA GLY A 51 -7.10 0.45 21.03
C GLY A 51 -7.73 -0.34 22.17
N SER A 52 -8.68 0.25 22.87
CA SER A 52 -9.35 -0.45 23.97
C SER A 52 -10.49 -1.32 23.45
N GLN A 53 -10.96 -1.10 22.24
CA GLN A 53 -12.10 -1.82 21.69
C GLN A 53 -11.73 -2.77 20.57
N LYS A 54 -10.63 -2.50 19.90
CA LYS A 54 -10.22 -3.27 18.75
C LYS A 54 -8.76 -3.68 18.91
N ASP A 55 -8.45 -4.89 18.46
CA ASP A 55 -7.07 -5.34 18.58
C ASP A 55 -6.21 -4.69 17.49
N LYS A 56 -4.92 -4.98 17.56
CA LYS A 56 -3.97 -4.36 16.64
C LYS A 56 -4.24 -4.74 15.20
N GLN A 57 -4.65 -5.99 14.98
CA GLN A 57 -4.92 -6.42 13.61
C GLN A 57 -6.07 -5.63 13.01
N ASP A 58 -7.12 -5.37 13.80
CA ASP A 58 -8.23 -4.56 13.30
C ASP A 58 -7.76 -3.17 12.93
N CYS A 59 -6.88 -2.59 13.74
CA CYS A 59 -6.35 -1.26 13.43
C CYS A 59 -5.53 -1.26 12.15
N ILE A 60 -4.78 -2.33 11.91
CA ILE A 60 -4.01 -2.45 10.68
C ILE A 60 -4.93 -2.51 9.48
N VAL A 61 -5.98 -3.32 9.56
CA VAL A 61 -6.92 -3.45 8.46
C VAL A 61 -7.59 -2.11 8.18
N MET A 62 -8.01 -1.40 9.22
CA MET A 62 -8.63 -0.10 9.05
C MET A 62 -7.68 0.90 8.41
N ALA A 63 -6.41 0.86 8.79
CA ALA A 63 -5.43 1.76 8.21
C ALA A 63 -5.24 1.48 6.72
N ILE A 64 -5.17 0.21 6.35
CA ILE A 64 -4.99 -0.15 4.95
C ILE A 64 -6.21 0.24 4.13
N LEU A 65 -7.40 0.00 4.67
CA LEU A 65 -8.61 0.37 3.94
C LEU A 65 -8.69 1.88 3.74
N GLY A 66 -8.35 2.65 4.78
CA GLY A 66 -8.37 4.10 4.64
C GLY A 66 -7.37 4.60 3.62
N TRP A 67 -6.17 4.04 3.65
CA TRP A 67 -5.14 4.43 2.69
C TRP A 67 -5.59 4.08 1.26
N SER A 68 -6.13 2.88 1.09
CA SER A 68 -6.56 2.43 -0.23
C SER A 68 -7.70 3.29 -0.76
N LEU A 69 -8.63 3.66 0.11
CA LEU A 69 -9.76 4.47 -0.30
C LEU A 69 -9.31 5.84 -0.79
N GLU A 70 -8.37 6.44 -0.07
CA GLU A 70 -7.85 7.74 -0.49
C GLU A 70 -7.14 7.64 -1.83
N TRP A 71 -6.35 6.57 -2.00
CA TRP A 71 -5.62 6.39 -3.23
C TRP A 71 -6.57 6.23 -4.42
N ILE A 72 -7.63 5.42 -4.24
CA ILE A 72 -8.60 5.18 -5.31
C ILE A 72 -9.36 6.46 -5.63
N THR A 73 -9.73 7.21 -4.60
CA THR A 73 -10.45 8.46 -4.81
C THR A 73 -9.62 9.45 -5.63
N GLN A 74 -8.34 9.56 -5.30
CA GLN A 74 -7.47 10.47 -6.05
C GLN A 74 -7.25 9.96 -7.45
N TYR A 75 -7.14 8.66 -7.63
CA TYR A 75 -6.94 8.09 -8.94
C TYR A 75 -8.13 8.38 -9.83
N LYS A 76 -9.34 8.19 -9.33
CA LYS A 76 -10.54 8.45 -10.12
C LYS A 76 -10.70 9.94 -10.42
N ARG A 77 -10.30 10.78 -9.47
CA ARG A 77 -10.36 12.22 -9.72
C ARG A 77 -9.41 12.62 -10.84
N SER A 78 -8.23 12.01 -10.87
CA SER A 78 -7.29 12.28 -11.95
C SER A 78 -7.84 11.83 -13.29
N GLU A 79 -8.54 10.71 -13.33
CA GLU A 79 -9.14 10.23 -14.57
C GLU A 79 -10.16 11.20 -15.12
N ILE A 80 -10.92 11.83 -14.23
CA ILE A 80 -11.94 12.78 -14.65
C ILE A 80 -11.28 13.98 -15.31
N VAL A 81 -10.13 14.39 -14.80
CA VAL A 81 -9.48 15.60 -15.28
C VAL A 81 -8.65 15.35 -16.52
N GLU A 82 -8.01 14.20 -16.59
CA GLU A 82 -7.06 13.90 -17.65
C GLU A 82 -7.36 12.57 -18.29
N THR A 83 -6.79 12.37 -19.47
CA THR A 83 -6.84 11.07 -20.11
C THR A 83 -6.15 10.06 -19.22
N PRO A 84 -6.79 8.95 -18.92
CA PRO A 84 -6.18 7.94 -18.05
C PRO A 84 -4.90 7.39 -18.66
N THR A 85 -3.87 7.34 -17.87
CA THR A 85 -2.61 6.74 -18.27
C THR A 85 -2.47 5.33 -17.74
N VAL A 86 -3.25 4.99 -16.73
CA VAL A 86 -3.22 3.67 -16.12
C VAL A 86 -4.33 2.84 -16.74
N SER A 87 -3.98 1.68 -17.24
CA SER A 87 -4.96 0.82 -17.89
C SER A 87 -5.89 0.22 -16.86
N SER A 88 -7.11 -0.13 -17.32
CA SER A 88 -8.05 -0.81 -16.45
C SER A 88 -7.52 -2.18 -16.06
N GLU A 89 -6.66 -2.76 -16.89
CA GLU A 89 -6.06 -4.04 -16.54
C GLU A 89 -5.20 -3.95 -15.29
N GLN A 90 -4.44 -2.86 -15.16
CA GLN A 90 -3.63 -2.67 -13.96
C GLN A 90 -4.50 -2.51 -12.73
N PHE A 91 -5.57 -1.79 -12.89
CA PHE A 91 -6.49 -1.59 -11.77
C PHE A 91 -7.15 -2.89 -11.37
N ASP A 92 -7.56 -3.69 -12.36
CA ASP A 92 -8.18 -4.99 -12.10
C ASP A 92 -7.20 -5.93 -11.42
N ALA A 93 -5.93 -5.88 -11.82
CA ALA A 93 -4.92 -6.72 -11.21
C ALA A 93 -4.76 -6.39 -9.73
N LEU A 94 -4.77 -5.10 -9.40
CA LEU A 94 -4.68 -4.68 -8.01
C LEU A 94 -5.87 -5.18 -7.21
N HIS A 95 -7.06 -5.06 -7.77
CA HIS A 95 -8.27 -5.56 -7.12
C HIS A 95 -8.21 -7.06 -6.90
N ALA A 96 -7.72 -7.79 -7.87
CA ALA A 96 -7.61 -9.24 -7.75
C ALA A 96 -6.67 -9.62 -6.60
N LEU A 97 -5.58 -8.90 -6.46
CA LEU A 97 -4.65 -9.16 -5.37
C LEU A 97 -5.29 -8.90 -4.02
N LEU A 98 -6.05 -7.81 -3.92
CA LEU A 98 -6.74 -7.49 -2.67
C LEU A 98 -7.78 -8.56 -2.34
N ASP A 99 -8.53 -9.01 -3.34
CA ASP A 99 -9.52 -10.05 -3.11
C ASP A 99 -8.88 -11.33 -2.62
N GLN A 100 -7.76 -11.71 -3.20
CA GLN A 100 -7.06 -12.90 -2.77
C GLN A 100 -6.60 -12.78 -1.32
N ALA A 101 -6.11 -11.62 -0.95
CA ALA A 101 -5.65 -11.39 0.42
C ALA A 101 -6.80 -11.47 1.39
N LEU A 102 -7.97 -10.97 1.00
CA LEU A 102 -9.11 -10.93 1.89
C LEU A 102 -9.81 -12.27 2.02
N GLN A 103 -9.62 -13.16 1.06
CA GLN A 103 -10.24 -14.48 1.11
C GLN A 103 -9.52 -15.43 2.02
N ARG A 104 -8.37 -15.07 2.55
CA ARG A 104 -7.61 -15.94 3.45
C ARG A 104 -7.93 -15.73 4.92
#